data_5aeac0a7a2ef6b5e3a6713e340ab8dc0
#
_entry.id   5aeac0a7a2ef6b5e3a6713e340ab8dc0
#
_cell.length_a   1.000
_cell.length_b   1.000
_cell.length_c   1.000
_cell.angle_alpha   90.00
_cell.angle_beta   90.00
_cell.angle_gamma   90.00
#
_symmetry.space_group_name_H-M   'P 1'
#
loop_
_entity.id
_entity.type
_entity.pdbx_description
1 polymer ?
#
loop_
_entity_poly.entity_id
_entity_poly.type
_entity_poly.pdbx_seq_one_letter_code
_entity_poly.pdbx_strand_id
1 'polypeptide(L)'
;DRSVSRGLGDVYKSQIQDVVLLKLVGFKPIIVHGGGKEISKWINKVGMEPHFVNGLRVTDEPTMEIAGMGLNKVNKSLVQLVNELGVKAVGISGKDGGLLQVEKKYSDGKDIGFVGDVTKVNPKILYDLIDRDYLPIVAPVGMDENCETYNINADDAACAIARAVGADKLVFLTDVEGLY
;
A
#
# COMPACT_ATOMS: atom_id res chain seq x y z
N ASP A 1 -22.22 19.30 19.11
CA ASP A 1 -21.23 18.28 19.45
C ASP A 1 -20.59 17.78 18.14
N ARG A 2 -19.48 18.43 17.78
CA ARG A 2 -18.67 18.03 16.63
C ARG A 2 -17.73 16.93 17.08
N SER A 3 -18.19 15.71 17.19
CA SER A 3 -17.30 14.56 17.21
C SER A 3 -16.66 14.45 15.82
N VAL A 4 -15.58 15.17 15.62
CA VAL A 4 -14.70 14.98 14.48
C VAL A 4 -14.22 13.54 14.59
N SER A 5 -14.72 12.67 13.72
CA SER A 5 -14.09 11.38 13.50
C SER A 5 -12.65 11.70 13.12
N ARG A 6 -11.73 11.51 14.05
CA ARG A 6 -10.29 11.51 13.77
C ARG A 6 -10.03 10.30 12.88
N GLY A 7 -10.37 10.49 11.60
CA GLY A 7 -10.14 9.50 10.55
C GLY A 7 -8.66 9.44 10.23
N LEU A 8 -8.29 8.45 9.41
CA LEU A 8 -6.96 8.25 8.83
C LEU A 8 -6.24 9.56 8.44
N GLY A 9 -6.99 10.64 8.13
CA GLY A 9 -6.46 11.92 7.67
C GLY A 9 -5.47 12.62 8.62
N ASP A 10 -5.69 12.59 9.91
CA ASP A 10 -4.84 13.37 10.84
C ASP A 10 -3.49 12.69 11.09
N VAL A 11 -3.44 11.36 11.09
CA VAL A 11 -2.20 10.59 11.30
C VAL A 11 -1.27 10.70 10.08
N TYR A 12 -1.81 10.67 8.88
CA TYR A 12 -1.00 10.74 7.66
C TYR A 12 -0.74 12.16 7.17
N LYS A 13 -1.47 13.15 7.66
CA LYS A 13 -1.45 14.51 7.11
C LYS A 13 -0.06 15.16 7.20
N SER A 14 0.60 15.10 8.35
CA SER A 14 1.94 15.65 8.51
C SER A 14 2.97 14.91 7.65
N GLN A 15 2.92 13.58 7.64
CA GLN A 15 3.82 12.75 6.85
C GLN A 15 3.66 13.01 5.33
N ILE A 16 2.41 13.15 4.87
CA ILE A 16 2.12 13.46 3.46
C ILE A 16 2.57 14.87 3.11
N GLN A 17 2.46 15.85 4.03
CA GLN A 17 3.00 17.20 3.82
C GLN A 17 4.51 17.17 3.57
N ASP A 18 5.27 16.37 4.33
CA ASP A 18 6.71 16.21 4.15
C ASP A 18 7.04 15.58 2.78
N VAL A 19 6.29 14.55 2.35
CA VAL A 19 6.48 13.94 1.02
C VAL A 19 6.15 14.91 -0.10
N VAL A 20 5.09 15.72 0.05
CA VAL A 20 4.74 16.77 -0.92
C VAL A 20 5.85 17.82 -1.00
N LEU A 21 6.41 18.24 0.14
CA LEU A 21 7.56 19.15 0.18
C LEU A 21 8.76 18.58 -0.56
N LEU A 22 9.10 17.31 -0.35
CA LEU A 22 10.17 16.64 -1.09
C LEU A 22 9.92 16.69 -2.60
N LYS A 23 8.69 16.43 -3.06
CA LYS A 23 8.37 16.53 -4.48
C LYS A 23 8.54 17.96 -5.00
N LEU A 24 8.10 18.97 -4.26
CA LEU A 24 8.21 20.38 -4.67
C LEU A 24 9.66 20.88 -4.79
N VAL A 25 10.60 20.29 -4.03
CA VAL A 25 12.03 20.59 -4.13
C VAL A 25 12.77 19.70 -5.14
N GLY A 26 12.05 18.93 -5.95
CA GLY A 26 12.58 18.22 -7.11
C GLY A 26 12.85 16.72 -6.91
N PHE A 27 12.53 16.14 -5.75
CA PHE A 27 12.54 14.69 -5.59
C PHE A 27 11.41 14.03 -6.39
N LYS A 28 11.57 12.75 -6.69
CA LYS A 28 10.57 11.92 -7.38
C LYS A 28 10.04 10.83 -6.46
N PRO A 29 9.22 11.16 -5.43
CA PRO A 29 8.75 10.20 -4.47
C PRO A 29 7.72 9.24 -5.08
N ILE A 30 7.76 7.99 -4.60
CA ILE A 30 6.73 6.98 -4.78
C ILE A 30 6.25 6.61 -3.38
N ILE A 31 4.95 6.64 -3.15
CA ILE A 31 4.36 6.21 -1.89
C ILE A 31 3.87 4.77 -2.05
N VAL A 32 4.28 3.89 -1.14
CA VAL A 32 3.67 2.58 -0.93
C VAL A 32 2.99 2.62 0.44
N HIS A 33 1.71 2.31 0.49
CA HIS A 33 0.97 2.42 1.75
C HIS A 33 0.45 1.07 2.24
N GLY A 34 0.29 0.93 3.55
CA GLY A 34 -0.44 -0.17 4.15
C GLY A 34 -1.93 0.14 4.32
N GLY A 35 -2.65 -0.74 5.01
CA GLY A 35 -4.08 -0.58 5.27
C GLY A 35 -4.61 -1.48 6.38
N GLY A 36 -3.72 -2.10 7.17
CA GLY A 36 -4.08 -3.10 8.16
C GLY A 36 -5.19 -2.68 9.12
N LYS A 37 -5.14 -1.44 9.62
CA LYS A 37 -6.17 -0.87 10.52
C LYS A 37 -7.53 -0.75 9.83
N GLU A 38 -7.58 -0.27 8.58
CA GLU A 38 -8.83 -0.12 7.82
C GLU A 38 -9.40 -1.49 7.44
N ILE A 39 -8.56 -2.43 7.01
CA ILE A 39 -8.97 -3.81 6.71
C ILE A 39 -9.58 -4.47 7.96
N SER A 40 -8.90 -4.43 9.12
CA SER A 40 -9.41 -5.01 10.38
C SER A 40 -10.74 -4.37 10.79
N LYS A 41 -10.88 -3.05 10.62
CA LYS A 41 -12.12 -2.33 10.90
C LYS A 41 -13.30 -2.87 10.06
N TRP A 42 -13.08 -3.15 8.78
CA TRP A 42 -14.12 -3.68 7.89
C TRP A 42 -14.41 -5.15 8.16
N ILE A 43 -13.38 -5.99 8.42
CA ILE A 43 -13.55 -7.38 8.84
C ILE A 43 -14.47 -7.45 10.09
N ASN A 44 -14.18 -6.65 11.12
CA ASN A 44 -15.00 -6.58 12.33
C ASN A 44 -16.43 -6.08 12.05
N LYS A 45 -16.60 -5.11 11.13
CA LYS A 45 -17.93 -4.58 10.77
C LYS A 45 -18.84 -5.62 10.11
N VAL A 46 -18.29 -6.58 9.39
CA VAL A 46 -19.06 -7.67 8.78
C VAL A 46 -19.19 -8.89 9.70
N GLY A 47 -18.77 -8.77 10.97
CA GLY A 47 -18.91 -9.82 11.97
C GLY A 47 -17.86 -10.93 11.88
N MET A 48 -16.75 -10.68 11.16
CA MET A 48 -15.61 -11.58 11.09
C MET A 48 -14.52 -11.14 12.05
N GLU A 49 -13.56 -12.02 12.35
CA GLU A 49 -12.40 -11.73 13.18
C GLU A 49 -11.12 -11.76 12.33
N PRO A 50 -10.22 -10.76 12.46
CA PRO A 50 -8.96 -10.77 11.75
C PRO A 50 -7.99 -11.77 12.40
N HIS A 51 -7.43 -12.68 11.60
CA HIS A 51 -6.43 -13.65 12.04
C HIS A 51 -5.05 -13.30 11.51
N PHE A 52 -4.01 -13.54 12.31
CA PHE A 52 -2.62 -13.29 11.94
C PHE A 52 -1.73 -14.49 12.28
N VAL A 53 -0.76 -14.75 11.42
CA VAL A 53 0.32 -15.73 11.63
C VAL A 53 1.64 -15.02 11.38
N ASN A 54 2.53 -14.97 12.36
CA ASN A 54 3.83 -14.28 12.27
C ASN A 54 3.74 -12.84 11.74
N GLY A 55 2.72 -12.10 12.19
CA GLY A 55 2.49 -10.71 11.75
C GLY A 55 1.85 -10.57 10.36
N LEU A 56 1.68 -11.65 9.61
CA LEU A 56 0.98 -11.66 8.33
C LEU A 56 -0.51 -11.96 8.54
N ARG A 57 -1.38 -11.22 7.85
CA ARG A 57 -2.83 -11.46 7.90
C ARG A 57 -3.16 -12.74 7.13
N VAL A 58 -3.79 -13.70 7.80
CA VAL A 58 -4.43 -14.81 7.10
C VAL A 58 -5.56 -14.24 6.25
N THR A 59 -5.50 -14.50 4.96
CA THR A 59 -6.34 -13.84 3.96
C THR A 59 -7.07 -14.90 3.14
N ASP A 60 -8.21 -15.35 3.62
CA ASP A 60 -9.15 -16.19 2.86
C ASP A 60 -9.87 -15.35 1.79
N GLU A 61 -10.71 -15.96 0.97
CA GLU A 61 -11.37 -15.28 -0.15
C GLU A 61 -12.22 -14.09 0.30
N PRO A 62 -13.11 -14.20 1.33
CA PRO A 62 -13.85 -13.02 1.83
C PRO A 62 -12.94 -11.94 2.41
N THR A 63 -11.87 -12.33 3.09
CA THR A 63 -10.89 -11.39 3.63
C THR A 63 -10.12 -10.68 2.51
N MET A 64 -9.82 -11.36 1.40
CA MET A 64 -9.14 -10.73 0.25
C MET A 64 -10.02 -9.68 -0.41
N GLU A 65 -11.33 -9.94 -0.53
CA GLU A 65 -12.28 -8.95 -1.06
C GLU A 65 -12.32 -7.70 -0.17
N ILE A 66 -12.43 -7.88 1.15
CA ILE A 66 -12.40 -6.79 2.11
C ILE A 66 -11.06 -6.05 2.08
N ALA A 67 -9.94 -6.77 1.96
CA ALA A 67 -8.62 -6.17 1.87
C ALA A 67 -8.49 -5.29 0.61
N GLY A 68 -8.97 -5.78 -0.53
CA GLY A 68 -9.01 -5.01 -1.77
C GLY A 68 -9.80 -3.72 -1.64
N MET A 69 -11.01 -3.78 -1.07
CA MET A 69 -11.83 -2.59 -0.82
C MET A 69 -11.16 -1.62 0.15
N GLY A 70 -10.64 -2.13 1.27
CA GLY A 70 -10.00 -1.32 2.31
C GLY A 70 -8.74 -0.62 1.81
N LEU A 71 -7.88 -1.32 1.07
CA LEU A 71 -6.67 -0.76 0.48
C LEU A 71 -7.00 0.29 -0.58
N ASN A 72 -8.00 0.05 -1.45
CA ASN A 72 -8.44 1.05 -2.41
C ASN A 72 -8.97 2.33 -1.74
N LYS A 73 -9.73 2.19 -0.66
CA LYS A 73 -10.21 3.33 0.10
C LYS A 73 -9.06 4.16 0.68
N VAL A 74 -8.08 3.52 1.31
CA VAL A 74 -6.87 4.20 1.82
C VAL A 74 -6.12 4.89 0.68
N ASN A 75 -5.90 4.17 -0.43
CA ASN A 75 -5.23 4.69 -1.61
C ASN A 75 -5.87 5.99 -2.11
N LYS A 76 -7.18 6.00 -2.34
CA LYS A 76 -7.89 7.18 -2.85
C LYS A 76 -7.98 8.31 -1.82
N SER A 77 -8.00 8.02 -0.53
CA SER A 77 -7.91 9.05 0.51
C SER A 77 -6.53 9.74 0.51
N LEU A 78 -5.45 9.00 0.29
CA LEU A 78 -4.11 9.56 0.15
C LEU A 78 -3.98 10.40 -1.13
N VAL A 79 -4.53 9.93 -2.26
CA VAL A 79 -4.59 10.70 -3.51
C VAL A 79 -5.29 12.04 -3.30
N GLN A 80 -6.45 12.02 -2.64
CA GLN A 80 -7.19 13.24 -2.34
C GLN A 80 -6.35 14.21 -1.50
N LEU A 81 -5.72 13.72 -0.44
CA LEU A 81 -4.89 14.53 0.45
C LEU A 81 -3.70 15.17 -0.26
N VAL A 82 -3.01 14.43 -1.14
CA VAL A 82 -1.89 14.97 -1.93
C VAL A 82 -2.39 16.04 -2.92
N ASN A 83 -3.54 15.80 -3.57
CA ASN A 83 -4.13 16.78 -4.48
C ASN A 83 -4.58 18.06 -3.74
N GLU A 84 -5.12 17.94 -2.53
CA GLU A 84 -5.45 19.10 -1.69
C GLU A 84 -4.23 19.95 -1.33
N LEU A 85 -3.05 19.34 -1.30
CA LEU A 85 -1.76 20.02 -1.07
C LEU A 85 -1.13 20.58 -2.37
N GLY A 86 -1.85 20.51 -3.50
CA GLY A 86 -1.43 21.11 -4.77
C GLY A 86 -0.51 20.25 -5.64
N VAL A 87 -0.27 18.99 -5.28
CA VAL A 87 0.52 18.04 -6.08
C VAL A 87 -0.40 17.03 -6.75
N LYS A 88 -0.18 16.78 -8.04
CA LYS A 88 -0.97 15.79 -8.79
C LYS A 88 -0.54 14.38 -8.40
N ALA A 89 -1.45 13.59 -7.86
CA ALA A 89 -1.21 12.19 -7.50
C ALA A 89 -2.09 11.24 -8.29
N VAL A 90 -1.54 10.04 -8.54
CA VAL A 90 -2.29 8.92 -9.13
C VAL A 90 -2.15 7.71 -8.21
N GLY A 91 -3.29 7.19 -7.74
CA GLY A 91 -3.36 5.99 -6.94
C GLY A 91 -3.57 4.77 -7.82
N ILE A 92 -2.66 3.80 -7.68
CA ILE A 92 -2.68 2.50 -8.37
C ILE A 92 -2.49 1.37 -7.36
N SER A 93 -2.70 0.15 -7.80
CA SER A 93 -2.31 -1.07 -7.09
C SER A 93 -1.20 -1.80 -7.85
N GLY A 94 -0.61 -2.79 -7.26
CA GLY A 94 0.36 -3.65 -7.96
C GLY A 94 -0.22 -4.41 -9.15
N LYS A 95 -1.54 -4.47 -9.29
CA LYS A 95 -2.24 -5.06 -10.44
C LYS A 95 -2.15 -4.16 -11.68
N ASP A 96 -2.15 -2.84 -11.49
CA ASP A 96 -2.19 -1.88 -12.58
C ASP A 96 -0.89 -1.93 -13.40
N GLY A 97 -1.04 -2.10 -14.72
CA GLY A 97 0.09 -2.26 -15.63
C GLY A 97 0.97 -3.49 -15.35
N GLY A 98 0.47 -4.46 -14.57
CA GLY A 98 1.26 -5.63 -14.16
C GLY A 98 2.46 -5.25 -13.29
N LEU A 99 2.30 -4.22 -12.45
CA LEU A 99 3.38 -3.67 -11.63
C LEU A 99 4.00 -4.70 -10.68
N LEU A 100 3.16 -5.47 -9.94
CA LEU A 100 3.63 -6.49 -8.98
C LEU A 100 3.11 -7.87 -9.37
N GLN A 101 4.01 -8.72 -9.84
CA GLN A 101 3.76 -10.15 -9.99
C GLN A 101 4.18 -10.86 -8.71
N VAL A 102 3.34 -11.81 -8.28
CA VAL A 102 3.53 -12.52 -7.01
C VAL A 102 3.42 -14.02 -7.20
N GLU A 103 3.91 -14.74 -6.19
CA GLU A 103 3.58 -16.13 -5.95
C GLU A 103 2.94 -16.26 -4.56
N LYS A 104 2.21 -17.35 -4.31
CA LYS A 104 1.55 -17.60 -3.03
C LYS A 104 2.57 -17.75 -1.91
N LYS A 105 2.38 -16.98 -0.84
CA LYS A 105 3.23 -17.03 0.36
C LYS A 105 2.69 -18.04 1.37
N TYR A 106 3.61 -18.79 1.96
CA TYR A 106 3.34 -19.66 3.11
C TYR A 106 4.07 -19.10 4.34
N SER A 107 3.53 -19.30 5.53
CA SER A 107 4.17 -18.90 6.79
C SER A 107 4.44 -20.15 7.64
N ASP A 108 5.73 -20.48 7.87
CA ASP A 108 6.16 -21.72 8.56
C ASP A 108 5.52 -22.98 7.97
N GLY A 109 5.43 -23.04 6.64
CA GLY A 109 4.80 -24.15 5.92
C GLY A 109 3.28 -24.19 5.99
N LYS A 110 2.64 -23.21 6.63
CA LYS A 110 1.18 -23.09 6.71
C LYS A 110 0.64 -22.25 5.57
N ASP A 111 -0.48 -22.70 4.99
CA ASP A 111 -1.25 -21.91 4.05
C ASP A 111 -1.92 -20.74 4.79
N ILE A 112 -1.63 -19.52 4.38
CA ILE A 112 -2.21 -18.29 4.93
C ILE A 112 -3.16 -17.60 3.95
N GLY A 113 -3.62 -18.33 2.93
CA GLY A 113 -4.60 -17.88 1.96
C GLY A 113 -3.99 -17.02 0.83
N PHE A 114 -4.68 -15.97 0.44
CA PHE A 114 -4.29 -15.05 -0.63
C PHE A 114 -3.28 -14.01 -0.16
N VAL A 115 -2.14 -14.47 0.35
CA VAL A 115 -0.98 -13.65 0.69
C VAL A 115 0.12 -13.95 -0.31
N GLY A 116 0.73 -12.91 -0.89
CA GLY A 116 1.72 -13.03 -1.94
C GLY A 116 3.10 -12.53 -1.56
N ASP A 117 4.12 -13.22 -2.08
CA ASP A 117 5.49 -12.73 -2.16
C ASP A 117 5.75 -12.16 -3.55
N VAL A 118 6.39 -10.99 -3.62
CA VAL A 118 6.69 -10.34 -4.90
C VAL A 118 7.84 -11.06 -5.60
N THR A 119 7.57 -11.62 -6.77
CA THR A 119 8.56 -12.32 -7.59
C THR A 119 9.13 -11.43 -8.69
N LYS A 120 8.32 -10.50 -9.21
CA LYS A 120 8.73 -9.59 -10.27
C LYS A 120 8.03 -8.25 -10.15
N VAL A 121 8.77 -7.17 -10.46
CA VAL A 121 8.23 -5.81 -10.54
C VAL A 121 8.41 -5.30 -11.98
N ASN A 122 7.33 -4.79 -12.58
CA ASN A 122 7.38 -4.05 -13.84
C ASN A 122 7.22 -2.55 -13.56
N PRO A 123 8.31 -1.78 -13.43
CA PRO A 123 8.23 -0.39 -12.98
C PRO A 123 7.77 0.59 -14.07
N LYS A 124 7.44 0.12 -15.27
CA LYS A 124 7.12 0.98 -16.42
C LYS A 124 6.04 2.01 -16.11
N ILE A 125 4.94 1.57 -15.47
CA ILE A 125 3.84 2.49 -15.11
C ILE A 125 4.29 3.56 -14.13
N LEU A 126 5.22 3.26 -13.22
CA LEU A 126 5.77 4.23 -12.26
C LEU A 126 6.60 5.30 -12.98
N TYR A 127 7.46 4.90 -13.92
CA TYR A 127 8.23 5.83 -14.74
C TYR A 127 7.32 6.71 -15.59
N ASP A 128 6.31 6.13 -16.27
CA ASP A 128 5.36 6.86 -17.09
C ASP A 128 4.59 7.93 -16.28
N LEU A 129 4.26 7.64 -15.02
CA LEU A 129 3.61 8.60 -14.12
C LEU A 129 4.57 9.69 -13.64
N ILE A 130 5.77 9.32 -13.22
CA ILE A 130 6.80 10.24 -12.73
C ILE A 130 7.23 11.21 -13.84
N ASP A 131 7.42 10.73 -15.06
CA ASP A 131 7.84 11.54 -16.20
C ASP A 131 6.76 12.55 -16.62
N ARG A 132 5.50 12.29 -16.27
CA ARG A 132 4.38 13.23 -16.44
C ARG A 132 4.08 14.06 -15.18
N ASP A 133 5.03 14.11 -14.27
CA ASP A 133 4.97 14.88 -13.01
C ASP A 133 3.88 14.45 -12.03
N TYR A 134 3.38 13.22 -12.12
CA TYR A 134 2.51 12.67 -11.10
C TYR A 134 3.30 12.08 -9.93
N LEU A 135 2.68 12.06 -8.75
CA LEU A 135 3.15 11.31 -7.58
C LEU A 135 2.39 9.97 -7.54
N PRO A 136 3.08 8.83 -7.79
CA PRO A 136 2.44 7.52 -7.71
C PRO A 136 2.19 7.12 -6.25
N ILE A 137 0.99 6.59 -5.97
CA ILE A 137 0.61 6.03 -4.67
C ILE A 137 0.16 4.60 -4.89
N VAL A 138 0.89 3.63 -4.35
CA VAL A 138 0.74 2.20 -4.64
C VAL A 138 0.10 1.47 -3.47
N ALA A 139 -1.00 0.79 -3.72
CA ALA A 139 -1.60 -0.20 -2.82
C ALA A 139 -0.92 -1.56 -3.02
N PRO A 140 -0.57 -2.28 -1.92
CA PRO A 140 0.20 -3.53 -1.98
C PRO A 140 -0.71 -4.74 -2.29
N VAL A 141 -1.25 -4.76 -3.50
CA VAL A 141 -2.03 -5.86 -4.06
C VAL A 141 -1.40 -6.26 -5.38
N GLY A 142 -1.11 -7.53 -5.57
CA GLY A 142 -0.50 -8.06 -6.79
C GLY A 142 -1.34 -9.16 -7.43
N MET A 143 -0.84 -9.71 -8.53
CA MET A 143 -1.43 -10.85 -9.24
C MET A 143 -0.36 -11.91 -9.48
N ASP A 144 -0.78 -13.19 -9.45
CA ASP A 144 0.04 -14.28 -9.95
C ASP A 144 -0.09 -14.45 -11.49
N GLU A 145 0.52 -15.50 -12.02
CA GLU A 145 0.47 -15.82 -13.45
C GLU A 145 -0.94 -16.19 -13.97
N ASN A 146 -1.83 -16.61 -13.06
CA ASN A 146 -3.22 -16.95 -13.35
C ASN A 146 -4.17 -15.76 -13.18
N CYS A 147 -3.63 -14.56 -12.91
CA CYS A 147 -4.37 -13.35 -12.58
C CYS A 147 -5.15 -13.42 -11.25
N GLU A 148 -4.82 -14.37 -10.38
CA GLU A 148 -5.34 -14.41 -9.01
C GLU A 148 -4.76 -13.26 -8.19
N THR A 149 -5.61 -12.65 -7.37
CA THR A 149 -5.26 -11.47 -6.59
C THR A 149 -4.72 -11.84 -5.22
N TYR A 150 -3.61 -11.22 -4.81
CA TYR A 150 -2.96 -11.45 -3.53
C TYR A 150 -2.73 -10.14 -2.76
N ASN A 151 -2.96 -10.21 -1.45
CA ASN A 151 -2.56 -9.19 -0.50
C ASN A 151 -1.05 -9.33 -0.23
N ILE A 152 -0.32 -8.23 -0.30
CA ILE A 152 1.13 -8.19 -0.09
C ILE A 152 1.42 -7.40 1.18
N ASN A 153 2.45 -7.80 1.93
CA ASN A 153 2.97 -6.95 2.99
C ASN A 153 3.49 -5.64 2.39
N ALA A 154 3.09 -4.49 2.95
CA ALA A 154 3.42 -3.18 2.40
C ALA A 154 4.93 -2.91 2.38
N ASP A 155 5.66 -3.36 3.40
CA ASP A 155 7.11 -3.19 3.49
C ASP A 155 7.83 -4.05 2.46
N ASP A 156 7.36 -5.30 2.24
CA ASP A 156 7.88 -6.19 1.20
C ASP A 156 7.66 -5.57 -0.20
N ALA A 157 6.45 -5.04 -0.45
CA ALA A 157 6.14 -4.35 -1.70
C ALA A 157 7.02 -3.10 -1.91
N ALA A 158 7.21 -2.29 -0.86
CA ALA A 158 8.06 -1.10 -0.91
C ALA A 158 9.52 -1.45 -1.20
N CYS A 159 10.06 -2.49 -0.56
CA CYS A 159 11.41 -2.99 -0.82
C CYS A 159 11.57 -3.48 -2.27
N ALA A 160 10.59 -4.24 -2.78
CA ALA A 160 10.62 -4.76 -4.15
C ALA A 160 10.57 -3.62 -5.19
N ILE A 161 9.66 -2.66 -5.01
CA ILE A 161 9.54 -1.48 -5.86
C ILE A 161 10.82 -0.64 -5.83
N ALA A 162 11.35 -0.34 -4.63
CA ALA A 162 12.57 0.47 -4.47
C ALA A 162 13.75 -0.13 -5.22
N ARG A 163 13.94 -1.45 -5.14
CA ARG A 163 14.97 -2.17 -5.91
C ARG A 163 14.74 -2.07 -7.42
N ALA A 164 13.51 -2.26 -7.86
CA ALA A 164 13.20 -2.28 -9.29
C ALA A 164 13.34 -0.91 -9.96
N VAL A 165 13.03 0.18 -9.25
CA VAL A 165 13.19 1.54 -9.76
C VAL A 165 14.62 2.09 -9.54
N GLY A 166 15.51 1.38 -8.85
CA GLY A 166 16.82 1.88 -8.48
C GLY A 166 16.75 3.10 -7.57
N ALA A 167 15.88 3.06 -6.56
CA ALA A 167 15.66 4.20 -5.67
C ALA A 167 16.92 4.57 -4.89
N ASP A 168 17.27 5.84 -4.84
CA ASP A 168 18.40 6.35 -4.05
C ASP A 168 18.18 6.16 -2.54
N LYS A 169 16.91 6.20 -2.09
CA LYS A 169 16.51 6.04 -0.69
C LYS A 169 15.18 5.32 -0.57
N LEU A 170 15.08 4.46 0.42
CA LEU A 170 13.83 3.88 0.91
C LEU A 170 13.63 4.35 2.36
N VAL A 171 12.44 4.92 2.63
CA VAL A 171 12.10 5.44 3.94
C VAL A 171 10.83 4.75 4.43
N PHE A 172 10.87 4.16 5.61
CA PHE A 172 9.71 3.63 6.30
C PHE A 172 9.19 4.68 7.29
N LEU A 173 7.93 5.05 7.15
CA LEU A 173 7.23 5.92 8.08
C LEU A 173 6.42 5.04 9.03
N THR A 174 6.70 5.15 10.32
CA THR A 174 6.07 4.35 11.36
C THR A 174 5.44 5.26 12.42
N ASP A 175 4.46 4.73 13.14
CA ASP A 175 3.82 5.36 14.30
C ASP A 175 4.48 5.00 15.64
N VAL A 176 5.63 4.28 15.61
CA VAL A 176 6.45 3.99 16.79
C VAL A 176 7.64 4.95 16.89
N GLU A 177 8.04 5.27 18.13
CA GLU A 177 9.07 6.28 18.41
C GLU A 177 10.51 5.84 18.04
N GLY A 178 10.72 4.56 17.69
CA GLY A 178 12.02 4.01 17.28
C GLY A 178 12.14 2.50 17.45
N LEU A 179 13.32 1.99 17.10
CA LEU A 179 13.74 0.63 17.42
C LEU A 179 14.42 0.67 18.78
N TYR A 180 13.95 -0.14 19.73
CA TYR A 180 14.51 -0.29 21.07
C TYR A 180 15.31 -1.57 21.19
#